data_1dd006e08ced5ddcf64a14632f45b800
#
_entry.id   1dd006e08ced5ddcf64a14632f45b800
#
_cell.length_a   1.000
_cell.length_b   1.000
_cell.length_c   1.000
_cell.angle_alpha   90.00
_cell.angle_beta   90.00
_cell.angle_gamma   90.00
#
_symmetry.space_group_name_H-M   'P 1'
#
loop_
_entity.id
_entity.type
_entity.pdbx_description
1 polymer ?
#
loop_
_entity_poly.entity_id
_entity_poly.type
_entity_poly.pdbx_seq_one_letter_code
_entity_poly.pdbx_strand_id
1 'polypeptide(L)'
;MKKILILLFFLNLIKGNAYSIEPEVFVQLTVDRASAILSKNISKEEKINQLKVIAKETVDIRGVGFYSLGSARKNLDDNQKNKYLEFFEDYFLKSFSSRLSEYSN
;
A
#
# COMPACT_ATOMS: atom_id res chain seq x y z
N MET A 1 -27.71 -29.43 18.08
CA MET A 1 -26.40 -28.88 18.43
C MET A 1 -25.31 -29.23 17.42
N LYS A 2 -25.23 -30.46 16.94
CA LYS A 2 -24.22 -30.86 15.93
C LYS A 2 -24.36 -30.12 14.61
N LYS A 3 -25.58 -29.77 14.17
CA LYS A 3 -25.82 -28.99 12.94
C LYS A 3 -25.32 -27.57 12.99
N ILE A 4 -25.37 -26.94 14.16
CA ILE A 4 -24.87 -25.56 14.37
C ILE A 4 -23.34 -25.53 14.35
N LEU A 5 -22.69 -26.54 14.92
CA LEU A 5 -21.23 -26.67 14.92
C LEU A 5 -20.68 -26.86 13.52
N ILE A 6 -21.37 -27.66 12.69
CA ILE A 6 -21.00 -27.88 11.29
C ILE A 6 -21.15 -26.59 10.48
N LEU A 7 -22.23 -25.83 10.72
CA LEU A 7 -22.47 -24.55 10.07
C LEU A 7 -21.39 -23.52 10.43
N LEU A 8 -20.98 -23.44 11.68
CA LEU A 8 -19.91 -22.59 12.14
C LEU A 8 -18.56 -22.96 11.52
N PHE A 9 -18.31 -24.24 11.37
CA PHE A 9 -17.11 -24.75 10.71
C PHE A 9 -17.06 -24.35 9.23
N PHE A 10 -18.18 -24.48 8.50
CA PHE A 10 -18.31 -24.04 7.11
C PHE A 10 -18.12 -22.53 6.96
N LEU A 11 -18.64 -21.73 7.88
CA LEU A 11 -18.46 -20.29 7.88
C LEU A 11 -16.98 -19.89 8.03
N ASN A 12 -16.24 -20.62 8.84
CA ASN A 12 -14.80 -20.40 8.99
C ASN A 12 -14.02 -20.76 7.73
N LEU A 13 -14.41 -21.81 7.04
CA LEU A 13 -13.80 -22.21 5.75
C LEU A 13 -14.05 -21.16 4.66
N ILE A 14 -15.25 -20.60 4.60
CA ILE A 14 -15.60 -19.56 3.62
C ILE A 14 -14.80 -18.30 3.88
N LYS A 15 -14.61 -17.89 5.12
CA LYS A 15 -13.78 -16.73 5.48
C LYS A 15 -12.31 -16.93 5.10
N GLY A 16 -11.78 -18.13 5.24
CA GLY A 16 -10.40 -18.45 4.87
C GLY A 16 -10.13 -18.36 3.36
N ASN A 17 -11.16 -18.55 2.54
CA ASN A 17 -11.03 -18.54 1.08
C ASN A 17 -11.37 -17.19 0.45
N ALA A 18 -12.03 -16.28 1.16
CA ALA A 18 -12.49 -15.01 0.62
C ALA A 18 -11.36 -13.96 0.42
N TYR A 19 -10.20 -14.16 1.04
CA TYR A 19 -9.05 -13.24 0.97
C TYR A 19 -7.80 -14.01 0.60
N SER A 20 -7.79 -14.57 -0.59
CA SER A 20 -6.92 -15.69 -0.89
C SER A 20 -5.61 -15.37 -1.59
N ILE A 21 -5.16 -14.11 -1.62
CA ILE A 21 -3.80 -13.85 -2.05
C ILE A 21 -2.89 -13.99 -0.83
N GLU A 22 -2.04 -15.00 -0.84
CA GLU A 22 -1.03 -15.14 0.21
C GLU A 22 -0.10 -13.94 0.22
N PRO A 23 0.32 -13.46 1.40
CA PRO A 23 1.20 -12.29 1.49
C PRO A 23 2.46 -12.41 0.64
N GLU A 24 3.05 -13.59 0.56
CA GLU A 24 4.25 -13.84 -0.24
C GLU A 24 3.99 -13.65 -1.72
N VAL A 25 2.85 -14.13 -2.21
CA VAL A 25 2.46 -13.98 -3.62
C VAL A 25 2.19 -12.52 -3.94
N PHE A 26 1.50 -11.80 -3.04
CA PHE A 26 1.24 -10.37 -3.20
C PHE A 26 2.55 -9.57 -3.29
N VAL A 27 3.48 -9.82 -2.38
CA VAL A 27 4.79 -9.15 -2.39
C VAL A 27 5.53 -9.45 -3.69
N GLN A 28 5.54 -10.72 -4.12
CA GLN A 28 6.25 -11.11 -5.34
C GLN A 28 5.66 -10.43 -6.58
N LEU A 29 4.33 -10.39 -6.69
CA LEU A 29 3.67 -9.70 -7.81
C LEU A 29 4.00 -8.20 -7.82
N THR A 30 4.05 -7.58 -6.66
CA THR A 30 4.38 -6.16 -6.52
C THR A 30 5.83 -5.89 -6.93
N VAL A 31 6.76 -6.74 -6.48
CA VAL A 31 8.17 -6.67 -6.86
C VAL A 31 8.33 -6.85 -8.37
N ASP A 32 7.63 -7.82 -8.97
CA ASP A 32 7.68 -8.09 -10.41
C ASP A 32 7.18 -6.89 -11.22
N ARG A 33 6.09 -6.26 -10.78
CA ARG A 33 5.56 -5.05 -11.41
C ARG A 33 6.57 -3.90 -11.36
N ALA A 34 7.15 -3.67 -10.18
CA ALA A 34 8.15 -2.61 -10.00
C ALA A 34 9.40 -2.86 -10.85
N SER A 35 9.88 -4.10 -10.87
CA SER A 35 11.03 -4.51 -11.67
C SER A 35 10.79 -4.31 -13.17
N ALA A 36 9.59 -4.65 -13.64
CA ALA A 36 9.20 -4.44 -15.03
C ALA A 36 9.25 -2.96 -15.41
N ILE A 37 8.79 -2.07 -14.54
CA ILE A 37 8.83 -0.63 -14.79
C ILE A 37 10.28 -0.13 -14.81
N LEU A 38 11.10 -0.55 -13.86
CA LEU A 38 12.51 -0.16 -13.79
C LEU A 38 13.31 -0.59 -15.02
N SER A 39 12.90 -1.69 -15.64
CA SER A 39 13.55 -2.23 -16.84
C SER A 39 13.08 -1.59 -18.14
N LYS A 40 12.03 -0.76 -18.12
CA LYS A 40 11.52 -0.12 -19.34
C LYS A 40 12.49 0.94 -19.86
N ASN A 41 12.51 1.08 -21.17
CA ASN A 41 13.29 2.13 -21.84
C ASN A 41 12.45 3.42 -21.91
N ILE A 42 12.18 4.01 -20.75
CA ILE A 42 11.43 5.26 -20.60
C ILE A 42 12.24 6.21 -19.71
N SER A 43 11.84 7.48 -19.66
CA SER A 43 12.53 8.46 -18.83
C SER A 43 12.45 8.11 -17.35
N LYS A 44 13.39 8.62 -16.58
CA LYS A 44 13.40 8.47 -15.12
C LYS A 44 12.11 9.03 -14.51
N GLU A 45 11.66 10.18 -15.00
CA GLU A 45 10.43 10.83 -14.54
C GLU A 45 9.21 9.92 -14.77
N GLU A 46 9.12 9.31 -15.94
CA GLU A 46 8.03 8.40 -16.27
C GLU A 46 8.06 7.14 -15.39
N LYS A 47 9.25 6.59 -15.13
CA LYS A 47 9.40 5.47 -14.20
C LYS A 47 8.89 5.84 -12.82
N ILE A 48 9.25 7.02 -12.31
CA ILE A 48 8.79 7.51 -11.01
C ILE A 48 7.27 7.60 -10.98
N ASN A 49 6.65 8.14 -12.02
CA ASN A 49 5.20 8.26 -12.10
C ASN A 49 4.51 6.91 -12.06
N GLN A 50 5.03 5.92 -12.77
CA GLN A 50 4.47 4.57 -12.77
C GLN A 50 4.68 3.85 -11.43
N LEU A 51 5.82 4.06 -10.78
CA LEU A 51 6.07 3.51 -9.44
C LEU A 51 5.14 4.11 -8.38
N LYS A 52 4.79 5.40 -8.51
CA LYS A 52 3.81 6.04 -7.64
C LYS A 52 2.45 5.36 -7.70
N VAL A 53 2.03 4.95 -8.89
CA VAL A 53 0.76 4.23 -9.07
C VAL A 53 0.79 2.92 -8.28
N ILE A 54 1.87 2.15 -8.39
CA ILE A 54 2.02 0.90 -7.64
C ILE A 54 1.97 1.15 -6.14
N ALA A 55 2.67 2.18 -5.66
CA ALA A 55 2.69 2.51 -4.23
C ALA A 55 1.29 2.84 -3.72
N LYS A 56 0.53 3.62 -4.47
CA LYS A 56 -0.85 3.99 -4.09
C LYS A 56 -1.78 2.78 -4.03
N GLU A 57 -1.59 1.80 -4.89
CA GLU A 57 -2.41 0.59 -4.92
C GLU A 57 -2.07 -0.39 -3.80
N THR A 58 -0.81 -0.41 -3.34
CA THR A 58 -0.31 -1.44 -2.44
C THR A 58 -0.16 -0.99 -1.00
N VAL A 59 -0.06 0.31 -0.75
CA VAL A 59 0.15 0.87 0.59
C VAL A 59 -0.93 1.89 0.91
N ASP A 60 -1.53 1.77 2.09
CA ASP A 60 -2.42 2.81 2.61
C ASP A 60 -1.58 3.97 3.17
N ILE A 61 -1.11 4.82 2.26
CA ILE A 61 -0.18 5.89 2.57
C ILE A 61 -0.80 6.90 3.55
N ARG A 62 -2.07 7.25 3.36
CA ARG A 62 -2.76 8.19 4.23
C ARG A 62 -2.97 7.61 5.62
N GLY A 63 -3.27 6.33 5.71
CA GLY A 63 -3.37 5.62 6.99
C GLY A 63 -2.05 5.61 7.75
N VAL A 64 -0.96 5.34 7.06
CA VAL A 64 0.38 5.39 7.65
C VAL A 64 0.70 6.81 8.14
N GLY A 65 0.39 7.83 7.33
CA GLY A 65 0.59 9.22 7.70
C GLY A 65 -0.20 9.63 8.93
N PHE A 66 -1.46 9.24 8.99
CA PHE A 66 -2.32 9.49 10.14
C PHE A 66 -1.77 8.82 11.41
N TYR A 67 -1.34 7.58 11.29
CA TYR A 67 -0.72 6.85 12.38
C TYR A 67 0.57 7.50 12.86
N SER A 68 1.37 8.04 11.93
CA SER A 68 2.66 8.67 12.25
C SER A 68 2.50 9.97 13.06
N LEU A 69 1.33 10.60 13.02
CA LEU A 69 1.03 11.77 13.85
C LEU A 69 1.03 11.44 15.35
N GLY A 70 0.76 10.18 15.72
CA GLY A 70 0.70 9.77 17.11
C GLY A 70 -0.32 10.57 17.91
N SER A 71 0.06 11.01 19.10
CA SER A 71 -0.83 11.79 19.98
C SER A 71 -1.13 13.19 19.47
N ALA A 72 -0.31 13.74 18.58
CA ALA A 72 -0.51 15.07 18.00
C ALA A 72 -1.84 15.18 17.23
N ARG A 73 -2.35 14.06 16.69
CA ARG A 73 -3.62 14.02 15.97
C ARG A 73 -4.81 14.51 16.80
N LYS A 74 -4.72 14.42 18.13
CA LYS A 74 -5.78 14.87 19.03
C LYS A 74 -5.90 16.39 19.09
N ASN A 75 -4.84 17.10 18.79
CA ASN A 75 -4.77 18.54 18.86
C ASN A 75 -4.98 19.24 17.52
N LEU A 76 -5.17 18.48 16.47
CA LEU A 76 -5.35 19.00 15.11
C LEU A 76 -6.82 18.97 14.73
N ASP A 77 -7.31 20.04 14.09
CA ASP A 77 -8.62 20.02 13.47
C ASP A 77 -8.59 19.23 12.15
N ASP A 78 -9.77 18.99 11.56
CA ASP A 78 -9.89 18.18 10.34
C ASP A 78 -9.13 18.80 9.15
N ASN A 79 -9.13 20.11 9.04
CA ASN A 79 -8.42 20.79 7.97
C ASN A 79 -6.89 20.62 8.10
N GLN A 80 -6.38 20.73 9.31
CA GLN A 80 -4.97 20.51 9.60
C GLN A 80 -4.55 19.06 9.35
N LYS A 81 -5.38 18.10 9.75
CA LYS A 81 -5.13 16.68 9.48
C LYS A 81 -5.08 16.39 7.98
N ASN A 82 -6.04 16.90 7.23
CA ASN A 82 -6.08 16.70 5.79
C ASN A 82 -4.87 17.31 5.09
N LYS A 83 -4.47 18.49 5.50
CA LYS A 83 -3.29 19.16 4.95
C LYS A 83 -2.01 18.37 5.23
N TYR A 84 -1.87 17.87 6.45
CA TYR A 84 -0.74 17.01 6.82
C TYR A 84 -0.71 15.75 5.97
N LEU A 85 -1.85 15.06 5.81
CA LEU A 85 -1.92 13.82 5.04
C LEU A 85 -1.59 14.04 3.56
N GLU A 86 -2.01 15.18 2.99
CA GLU A 86 -1.66 15.55 1.62
C GLU A 86 -0.15 15.72 1.46
N PHE A 87 0.50 16.47 2.35
CA PHE A 87 1.95 16.64 2.34
C PHE A 87 2.69 15.33 2.60
N PHE A 88 2.17 14.51 3.51
CA PHE A 88 2.77 13.21 3.82
C PHE A 88 2.73 12.29 2.60
N GLU A 89 1.59 12.22 1.92
CA GLU A 89 1.44 11.40 0.72
C GLU A 89 2.42 11.84 -0.37
N ASP A 90 2.51 13.13 -0.65
CA ASP A 90 3.42 13.67 -1.64
C ASP A 90 4.88 13.35 -1.31
N TYR A 91 5.26 13.57 -0.07
CA TYR A 91 6.62 13.27 0.40
C TYR A 91 6.94 11.78 0.28
N PHE A 92 6.02 10.94 0.73
CA PHE A 92 6.19 9.49 0.70
C PHE A 92 6.37 8.98 -0.73
N LEU A 93 5.47 9.38 -1.62
CA LEU A 93 5.50 8.95 -3.01
C LEU A 93 6.76 9.39 -3.73
N LYS A 94 7.15 10.64 -3.51
CA LYS A 94 8.35 11.20 -4.12
C LYS A 94 9.62 10.50 -3.62
N SER A 95 9.74 10.33 -2.32
CA SER A 95 10.92 9.70 -1.70
C SER A 95 11.04 8.23 -2.09
N PHE A 96 9.94 7.50 -1.98
CA PHE A 96 9.91 6.07 -2.29
C PHE A 96 10.23 5.81 -3.76
N SER A 97 9.56 6.54 -4.65
CA SER A 97 9.73 6.36 -6.10
C SER A 97 11.11 6.79 -6.57
N SER A 98 11.65 7.87 -6.02
CA SER A 98 13.00 8.33 -6.35
C SER A 98 14.06 7.31 -5.94
N ARG A 99 13.91 6.74 -4.75
CA ARG A 99 14.85 5.71 -4.27
C ARG A 99 14.79 4.44 -5.12
N LEU A 100 13.59 3.99 -5.47
CA LEU A 100 13.44 2.82 -6.33
C LEU A 100 14.04 3.05 -7.71
N SER A 101 13.88 4.24 -8.27
CA SER A 101 14.41 4.55 -9.60
C SER A 101 15.95 4.52 -9.65
N GLU A 102 16.62 4.71 -8.51
CA GLU A 102 18.07 4.60 -8.40
C GLU A 102 18.58 3.17 -8.61
N TYR A 103 17.75 2.18 -8.36
CA TYR A 103 18.10 0.77 -8.58
C TYR A 103 18.03 0.34 -10.04
N SER A 104 17.59 1.20 -10.94
CA SER A 104 17.41 0.86 -12.36
C SER A 104 18.69 0.99 -13.19
N ASN A 105 19.77 1.35 -12.58
CA ASN A 105 21.08 1.44 -13.27
C ASN A 105 21.88 0.15 -13.04
#